data_d51a3e8c32d4c50d6b1778128e0bf5b9
#
_entry.id   d51a3e8c32d4c50d6b1778128e0bf5b9
#
_cell.length_a   1.000
_cell.length_b   1.000
_cell.length_c   1.000
_cell.angle_alpha   90.00
_cell.angle_beta   90.00
_cell.angle_gamma   90.00
#
_symmetry.space_group_name_H-M   'P 1'
#
loop_
_entity.id
_entity.type
_entity.pdbx_description
1 polymer ?
#
loop_
_entity_poly.entity_id
_entity_poly.type
_entity_poly.pdbx_seq_one_letter_code
_entity_poly.pdbx_strand_id
1 'polypeptide(L)'
;EEIGGIVPAEGITYEEISPQEAFLVRELRRRLSEHMGESSCFMYTKADQFEDWVKQRENNGDRIFVARDEEKIIAFMELSDSAENFVTEHPSMKNICGAYCLPEYRGKNIFQNLLNYVILILSREGSLYLGVDYESMNPTAYYFWRKYFKPYTCSVTRRIDGGEDRC
;
A
#
# COMPACT_ATOMS: atom_id res chain seq x y z
N GLU A 1 18.45 -5.98 -9.95
CA GLU A 1 18.68 -6.86 -8.79
C GLU A 1 17.66 -7.97 -8.87
N GLU A 2 18.10 -9.21 -8.75
CA GLU A 2 17.21 -10.36 -8.69
C GLU A 2 16.23 -10.17 -7.52
N ILE A 3 14.94 -10.43 -7.78
CA ILE A 3 13.91 -10.47 -6.75
C ILE A 3 14.32 -11.57 -5.79
N GLY A 4 14.86 -11.19 -4.64
CA GLY A 4 15.26 -12.13 -3.59
C GLY A 4 14.07 -13.00 -3.21
N GLY A 5 14.26 -14.30 -3.09
CA GLY A 5 13.21 -15.20 -2.65
C GLY A 5 12.60 -14.76 -1.31
N ILE A 6 11.39 -15.21 -1.02
CA ILE A 6 10.76 -15.01 0.29
C ILE A 6 11.65 -15.71 1.31
N VAL A 7 12.20 -14.95 2.25
CA VAL A 7 12.88 -15.50 3.43
C VAL A 7 11.78 -15.71 4.48
N PRO A 8 11.35 -16.94 4.76
CA PRO A 8 10.24 -17.17 5.68
C PRO A 8 10.56 -16.57 7.05
N ALA A 9 9.67 -15.69 7.53
CA ALA A 9 9.64 -15.34 8.94
C ALA A 9 8.83 -16.44 9.64
N GLU A 10 9.37 -17.03 10.70
CA GLU A 10 8.73 -18.13 11.41
C GLU A 10 7.33 -17.72 11.89
N GLY A 11 6.32 -18.54 11.59
CA GLY A 11 4.94 -18.31 11.95
C GLY A 11 4.18 -17.28 11.07
N ILE A 12 4.83 -16.63 10.10
CA ILE A 12 4.19 -15.64 9.24
C ILE A 12 3.74 -16.26 7.92
N THR A 13 2.48 -16.06 7.57
CA THR A 13 1.91 -16.47 6.28
C THR A 13 1.55 -15.25 5.43
N TYR A 14 1.54 -15.46 4.10
CA TYR A 14 1.23 -14.43 3.11
C TYR A 14 0.14 -14.97 2.19
N GLU A 15 -0.90 -14.19 1.97
CA GLU A 15 -2.04 -14.58 1.14
C GLU A 15 -2.68 -13.37 0.45
N GLU A 16 -3.44 -13.64 -0.58
CA GLU A 16 -4.40 -12.70 -1.14
C GLU A 16 -5.77 -13.00 -0.53
N ILE A 17 -6.44 -11.98 -0.02
CA ILE A 17 -7.80 -12.10 0.49
C ILE A 17 -8.81 -11.67 -0.57
N SER A 18 -10.01 -12.23 -0.52
CA SER A 18 -11.09 -11.85 -1.43
C SER A 18 -11.58 -10.42 -1.15
N PRO A 19 -12.16 -9.72 -2.15
CA PRO A 19 -12.76 -8.41 -1.92
C PRO A 19 -13.81 -8.38 -0.80
N GLN A 20 -14.56 -9.49 -0.63
CA GLN A 20 -15.55 -9.65 0.42
C GLN A 20 -14.94 -9.70 1.83
N GLU A 21 -13.66 -10.01 1.91
CA GLU A 21 -12.88 -10.05 3.16
C GLU A 21 -12.14 -8.74 3.44
N ALA A 22 -12.33 -7.71 2.62
CA ALA A 22 -11.68 -6.39 2.80
C ALA A 22 -11.91 -5.80 4.21
N PHE A 23 -13.02 -6.14 4.86
CA PHE A 23 -13.31 -5.71 6.24
C PHE A 23 -12.24 -6.19 7.26
N LEU A 24 -11.52 -7.27 6.96
CA LEU A 24 -10.46 -7.79 7.84
C LEU A 24 -9.27 -6.82 7.98
N VAL A 25 -9.02 -5.99 6.99
CA VAL A 25 -7.95 -4.98 7.03
C VAL A 25 -8.41 -3.61 7.54
N ARG A 26 -9.68 -3.48 7.97
CA ARG A 26 -10.28 -2.21 8.42
C ARG A 26 -9.41 -1.46 9.43
N GLU A 27 -8.95 -2.16 10.45
CA GLU A 27 -8.14 -1.54 11.51
C GLU A 27 -6.79 -1.06 11.00
N LEU A 28 -6.13 -1.84 10.14
CA LEU A 28 -4.87 -1.44 9.52
C LEU A 28 -5.06 -0.25 8.56
N ARG A 29 -6.17 -0.22 7.83
CA ARG A 29 -6.53 0.90 6.97
C ARG A 29 -6.80 2.18 7.76
N ARG A 30 -7.51 2.08 8.90
CA ARG A 30 -7.71 3.20 9.83
C ARG A 30 -6.37 3.74 10.33
N ARG A 31 -5.46 2.86 10.76
CA ARG A 31 -4.12 3.27 11.20
C ARG A 31 -3.28 3.88 10.09
N LEU A 32 -3.42 3.41 8.85
CA LEU A 32 -2.77 4.06 7.70
C LEU A 32 -3.29 5.49 7.54
N SER A 33 -4.61 5.69 7.59
CA SER A 33 -5.22 7.03 7.47
C SER A 33 -4.77 7.96 8.59
N GLU A 34 -4.71 7.48 9.82
CA GLU A 34 -4.19 8.25 10.96
C GLU A 34 -2.72 8.64 10.75
N HIS A 35 -1.88 7.68 10.36
CA HIS A 35 -0.47 7.94 10.07
C HIS A 35 -0.28 8.98 8.94
N MET A 36 -1.11 8.92 7.90
CA MET A 36 -1.09 9.90 6.81
C MET A 36 -1.62 11.27 7.23
N GLY A 37 -2.49 11.33 8.24
CA GLY A 37 -2.98 12.57 8.82
C GLY A 37 -1.99 13.26 9.77
N GLU A 38 -0.99 12.54 10.28
CA GLU A 38 0.01 13.08 11.21
C GLU A 38 1.01 14.03 10.52
N SER A 39 1.83 14.68 11.34
CA SER A 39 2.80 15.68 10.91
C SER A 39 3.77 15.13 9.85
N SER A 40 4.11 15.96 8.92
CA SER A 40 4.82 15.85 7.68
C SER A 40 4.01 15.40 6.47
N CYS A 41 2.98 14.59 6.60
CA CYS A 41 2.09 14.24 5.47
C CYS A 41 0.85 15.14 5.42
N PHE A 42 0.17 15.31 6.56
CA PHE A 42 -1.06 16.10 6.69
C PHE A 42 -2.18 15.73 5.70
N MET A 43 -2.24 14.47 5.30
CA MET A 43 -3.26 13.95 4.40
C MET A 43 -4.40 13.34 5.21
N TYR A 44 -5.40 14.15 5.56
CA TYR A 44 -6.54 13.72 6.36
C TYR A 44 -7.57 12.99 5.52
N THR A 45 -7.92 11.78 5.94
CA THR A 45 -9.04 11.02 5.39
C THR A 45 -10.18 11.00 6.40
N LYS A 46 -11.39 11.32 5.97
CA LYS A 46 -12.56 11.29 6.86
C LYS A 46 -12.85 9.84 7.30
N ALA A 47 -13.18 9.67 8.57
CA ALA A 47 -13.40 8.35 9.17
C ALA A 47 -14.60 7.58 8.57
N ASP A 48 -15.55 8.28 7.94
CA ASP A 48 -16.75 7.74 7.30
C ASP A 48 -16.52 7.18 5.88
N GLN A 49 -15.32 7.33 5.33
CA GLN A 49 -15.00 6.88 3.96
C GLN A 49 -14.68 5.38 3.85
N PHE A 50 -14.66 4.62 4.95
CA PHE A 50 -14.30 3.20 4.90
C PHE A 50 -15.31 2.35 4.12
N GLU A 51 -16.58 2.57 4.30
CA GLU A 51 -17.63 1.81 3.59
C GLU A 51 -17.60 2.11 2.07
N ASP A 52 -17.31 3.35 1.70
CA ASP A 52 -17.12 3.73 0.29
C ASP A 52 -15.85 3.11 -0.29
N TRP A 53 -14.78 3.03 0.51
CA TRP A 53 -13.55 2.35 0.12
C TRP A 53 -13.78 0.87 -0.16
N VAL A 54 -14.51 0.14 0.70
CA VAL A 54 -14.85 -1.29 0.48
C VAL A 54 -15.62 -1.45 -0.83
N LYS A 55 -16.67 -0.66 -1.04
CA LYS A 55 -17.46 -0.71 -2.28
C LYS A 55 -16.63 -0.41 -3.53
N GLN A 56 -15.73 0.55 -3.45
CA GLN A 56 -14.82 0.86 -4.56
C GLN A 56 -13.93 -0.32 -4.91
N ARG A 57 -13.39 -1.04 -3.90
CA ARG A 57 -12.55 -2.23 -4.14
C ARG A 57 -13.31 -3.33 -4.86
N GLU A 58 -14.53 -3.62 -4.42
CA GLU A 58 -15.39 -4.60 -5.07
C GLU A 58 -15.70 -4.23 -6.52
N ASN A 59 -15.96 -2.94 -6.80
CA ASN A 59 -16.31 -2.46 -8.14
C ASN A 59 -15.10 -2.38 -9.09
N ASN A 60 -13.92 -2.03 -8.59
CA ASN A 60 -12.73 -1.79 -9.40
C ASN A 60 -11.89 -3.05 -9.64
N GLY A 61 -12.20 -4.16 -8.97
CA GLY A 61 -11.39 -5.38 -9.02
C GLY A 61 -10.04 -5.21 -8.32
N ASP A 62 -9.95 -4.29 -7.37
CA ASP A 62 -8.75 -4.07 -6.58
C ASP A 62 -8.43 -5.29 -5.70
N ARG A 63 -7.15 -5.57 -5.52
CA ARG A 63 -6.65 -6.77 -4.84
C ARG A 63 -6.02 -6.42 -3.50
N ILE A 64 -6.19 -7.27 -2.51
CA ILE A 64 -5.62 -7.06 -1.18
C ILE A 64 -4.78 -8.27 -0.79
N PHE A 65 -3.51 -8.01 -0.49
CA PHE A 65 -2.55 -8.99 0.00
C PHE A 65 -2.23 -8.72 1.46
N VAL A 66 -2.14 -9.76 2.26
CA VAL A 66 -1.92 -9.63 3.69
C VAL A 66 -0.78 -10.51 4.19
N ALA A 67 -0.15 -10.09 5.27
CA ALA A 67 0.70 -10.92 6.09
C ALA A 67 -0.03 -11.21 7.41
N ARG A 68 -0.03 -12.49 7.83
CA ARG A 68 -0.61 -12.93 9.09
C ARG A 68 0.45 -13.49 10.04
N ASP A 69 0.27 -13.17 11.30
CA ASP A 69 0.88 -13.85 12.43
C ASP A 69 -0.25 -14.62 13.11
N GLU A 70 -0.27 -15.94 12.92
CA GLU A 70 -1.43 -16.79 13.24
C GLU A 70 -2.73 -16.23 12.62
N GLU A 71 -3.74 -15.92 13.45
CA GLU A 71 -5.01 -15.36 12.99
C GLU A 71 -5.00 -13.82 12.79
N LYS A 72 -3.94 -13.15 13.25
CA LYS A 72 -3.86 -11.69 13.22
C LYS A 72 -3.27 -11.18 11.91
N ILE A 73 -3.99 -10.33 11.18
CA ILE A 73 -3.39 -9.58 10.07
C ILE A 73 -2.50 -8.46 10.63
N ILE A 74 -1.23 -8.48 10.22
CA ILE A 74 -0.18 -7.60 10.73
C ILE A 74 0.35 -6.61 9.69
N ALA A 75 0.09 -6.89 8.42
CA ALA A 75 0.39 -5.99 7.31
C ALA A 75 -0.56 -6.23 6.15
N PHE A 76 -0.78 -5.21 5.33
CA PHE A 76 -1.51 -5.35 4.07
C PHE A 76 -0.87 -4.51 2.96
N MET A 77 -1.16 -4.90 1.74
CA MET A 77 -0.81 -4.19 0.51
C MET A 77 -1.99 -4.29 -0.46
N GLU A 78 -2.44 -3.16 -0.94
CA GLU A 78 -3.58 -3.02 -1.84
C GLU A 78 -3.07 -2.65 -3.23
N LEU A 79 -3.57 -3.36 -4.24
CA LEU A 79 -3.24 -3.13 -5.64
C LEU A 79 -4.46 -2.68 -6.43
N SER A 80 -4.23 -1.76 -7.36
CA SER A 80 -5.21 -1.30 -8.33
C SER A 80 -4.61 -1.28 -9.74
N ASP A 81 -5.47 -1.33 -10.74
CA ASP A 81 -5.09 -1.14 -12.15
C ASP A 81 -4.85 0.35 -12.46
N SER A 82 -5.43 1.25 -11.66
CA SER A 82 -5.25 2.69 -11.78
C SER A 82 -4.17 3.20 -10.83
N ALA A 83 -3.54 4.31 -11.20
CA ALA A 83 -2.61 5.06 -10.37
C ALA A 83 -3.18 6.45 -10.05
N GLU A 84 -2.72 7.10 -8.99
CA GLU A 84 -3.08 8.49 -8.68
C GLU A 84 -2.55 9.46 -9.77
N ASN A 85 -1.46 9.06 -10.43
CA ASN A 85 -0.85 9.84 -11.49
C ASN A 85 -1.12 9.15 -12.85
N PHE A 86 -1.86 9.82 -13.75
CA PHE A 86 -2.21 9.32 -15.08
C PHE A 86 -1.00 8.93 -15.95
N VAL A 87 0.18 9.47 -15.66
CA VAL A 87 1.43 9.16 -16.39
C VAL A 87 1.91 7.74 -16.08
N THR A 88 1.44 7.14 -15.01
CA THR A 88 1.87 5.81 -14.54
C THR A 88 0.99 4.68 -15.02
N GLU A 89 0.00 4.96 -15.86
CA GLU A 89 -0.90 3.92 -16.37
C GLU A 89 -0.28 3.19 -17.56
N HIS A 90 -0.20 1.87 -17.46
CA HIS A 90 0.25 0.98 -18.51
C HIS A 90 -0.56 -0.33 -18.43
N PRO A 91 -1.02 -0.93 -19.56
CA PRO A 91 -1.87 -2.12 -19.54
C PRO A 91 -1.29 -3.33 -18.78
N SER A 92 0.05 -3.41 -18.69
CA SER A 92 0.75 -4.49 -17.98
C SER A 92 1.32 -4.03 -16.63
N MET A 93 0.76 -2.96 -16.04
CA MET A 93 1.20 -2.38 -14.77
C MET A 93 0.11 -2.52 -13.73
N LYS A 94 0.50 -2.88 -12.52
CA LYS A 94 -0.32 -2.79 -11.31
C LYS A 94 0.27 -1.74 -10.40
N ASN A 95 -0.56 -1.07 -9.61
CA ASN A 95 -0.15 0.01 -8.73
C ASN A 95 -0.50 -0.31 -7.28
N ILE A 96 0.45 -0.10 -6.38
CA ILE A 96 0.22 -0.18 -4.94
C ILE A 96 -0.42 1.15 -4.52
N CYS A 97 -1.67 1.09 -4.07
CA CYS A 97 -2.46 2.26 -3.69
C CYS A 97 -2.76 2.34 -2.19
N GLY A 98 -2.38 1.32 -1.42
CA GLY A 98 -2.47 1.30 0.03
C GLY A 98 -1.52 0.27 0.61
N ALA A 99 -0.81 0.65 1.68
CA ALA A 99 0.16 -0.26 2.28
C ALA A 99 0.43 0.13 3.74
N TYR A 100 0.35 -0.84 4.65
CA TYR A 100 0.64 -0.60 6.06
C TYR A 100 1.18 -1.86 6.72
N CYS A 101 2.09 -1.67 7.67
CA CYS A 101 2.59 -2.70 8.55
C CYS A 101 2.57 -2.18 9.98
N LEU A 102 2.06 -3.00 10.90
CA LEU A 102 2.04 -2.67 12.32
C LEU A 102 3.45 -2.32 12.81
N PRO A 103 3.63 -1.26 13.61
CA PRO A 103 4.95 -0.79 14.05
C PRO A 103 5.81 -1.87 14.69
N GLU A 104 5.23 -2.73 15.51
CA GLU A 104 5.90 -3.81 16.22
C GLU A 104 6.43 -4.94 15.31
N TYR A 105 5.98 -4.97 14.05
CA TYR A 105 6.40 -5.93 13.03
C TYR A 105 7.35 -5.33 11.98
N ARG A 106 7.63 -4.03 12.08
CA ARG A 106 8.58 -3.36 11.17
C ARG A 106 10.02 -3.79 11.46
N GLY A 107 10.88 -3.71 10.45
CA GLY A 107 12.30 -4.08 10.59
C GLY A 107 12.58 -5.59 10.65
N LYS A 108 11.55 -6.45 10.57
CA LYS A 108 11.65 -7.91 10.64
C LYS A 108 11.52 -8.60 9.27
N ASN A 109 11.71 -7.88 8.18
CA ASN A 109 11.57 -8.32 6.79
C ASN A 109 10.15 -8.78 6.39
N ILE A 110 9.16 -8.70 7.29
CA ILE A 110 7.79 -9.17 7.03
C ILE A 110 7.15 -8.41 5.87
N PHE A 111 7.23 -7.08 5.87
CA PHE A 111 6.66 -6.25 4.81
C PHE A 111 7.45 -6.38 3.49
N GLN A 112 8.75 -6.60 3.55
CA GLN A 112 9.56 -6.94 2.38
C GLN A 112 9.11 -8.28 1.76
N ASN A 113 8.88 -9.29 2.59
CA ASN A 113 8.39 -10.59 2.15
C ASN A 113 6.98 -10.51 1.54
N LEU A 114 6.10 -9.66 2.10
CA LEU A 114 4.80 -9.39 1.50
C LEU A 114 4.95 -8.77 0.10
N LEU A 115 5.87 -7.81 -0.07
CA LEU A 115 6.17 -7.24 -1.38
C LEU A 115 6.70 -8.32 -2.35
N ASN A 116 7.62 -9.16 -1.90
CA ASN A 116 8.16 -10.25 -2.71
C ASN A 116 7.06 -11.25 -3.12
N TYR A 117 6.14 -11.56 -2.21
CA TYR A 117 4.98 -12.41 -2.48
C TYR A 117 4.09 -11.81 -3.57
N VAL A 118 3.75 -10.52 -3.46
CA VAL A 118 2.98 -9.79 -4.47
C VAL A 118 3.69 -9.84 -5.84
N ILE A 119 4.97 -9.52 -5.88
CA ILE A 119 5.75 -9.53 -7.12
C ILE A 119 5.76 -10.92 -7.75
N LEU A 120 5.90 -11.99 -6.95
CA LEU A 120 5.88 -13.36 -7.43
C LEU A 120 4.54 -13.72 -8.08
N ILE A 121 3.42 -13.35 -7.45
CA ILE A 121 2.06 -13.57 -7.99
C ILE A 121 1.90 -12.80 -9.31
N LEU A 122 2.17 -11.50 -9.32
CA LEU A 122 2.05 -10.66 -10.51
C LEU A 122 2.92 -11.12 -11.66
N SER A 123 4.14 -11.56 -11.38
CA SER A 123 5.04 -12.11 -12.41
C SER A 123 4.48 -13.37 -13.05
N ARG A 124 3.87 -14.26 -12.28
CA ARG A 124 3.20 -15.49 -12.80
C ARG A 124 1.97 -15.16 -13.66
N GLU A 125 1.31 -14.06 -13.38
CA GLU A 125 0.16 -13.54 -14.12
C GLU A 125 0.57 -12.75 -15.38
N GLY A 126 1.88 -12.51 -15.59
CA GLY A 126 2.40 -11.81 -16.77
C GLY A 126 2.42 -10.28 -16.62
N SER A 127 2.25 -9.72 -15.43
CA SER A 127 2.47 -8.30 -15.19
C SER A 127 3.94 -7.95 -15.38
N LEU A 128 4.21 -6.85 -16.08
CA LEU A 128 5.58 -6.41 -16.39
C LEU A 128 6.09 -5.33 -15.43
N TYR A 129 5.18 -4.56 -14.86
CA TYR A 129 5.51 -3.42 -14.02
C TYR A 129 4.68 -3.42 -12.75
N LEU A 130 5.29 -2.97 -11.66
CA LEU A 130 4.63 -2.65 -10.42
C LEU A 130 5.02 -1.23 -10.03
N GLY A 131 4.03 -0.35 -9.89
CA GLY A 131 4.19 1.03 -9.45
C GLY A 131 3.80 1.21 -8.00
N VAL A 132 4.26 2.30 -7.41
CA VAL A 132 3.81 2.80 -6.12
C VAL A 132 3.89 4.30 -6.10
N ASP A 133 2.79 4.95 -5.75
CA ASP A 133 2.77 6.36 -5.40
C ASP A 133 2.88 6.49 -3.88
N TYR A 134 3.77 7.35 -3.42
CA TYR A 134 3.95 7.57 -1.99
C TYR A 134 4.29 9.05 -1.70
N GLU A 135 3.84 9.50 -0.53
CA GLU A 135 4.14 10.84 -0.06
C GLU A 135 5.62 10.96 0.33
N SER A 136 6.34 11.82 -0.38
CA SER A 136 7.80 11.99 -0.18
C SER A 136 8.18 12.53 1.20
N MET A 137 7.23 13.21 1.86
CA MET A 137 7.39 13.72 3.22
C MET A 137 7.19 12.63 4.29
N ASN A 138 6.72 11.44 3.91
CA ASN A 138 6.61 10.28 4.80
C ASN A 138 7.94 9.52 4.85
N PRO A 139 8.76 9.66 5.91
CA PRO A 139 10.08 9.04 5.95
C PRO A 139 10.01 7.51 5.92
N THR A 140 8.97 6.91 6.50
CA THR A 140 8.80 5.45 6.50
C THR A 140 8.61 4.91 5.08
N ALA A 141 7.73 5.54 4.30
CA ALA A 141 7.50 5.20 2.90
C ALA A 141 8.73 5.51 2.04
N TYR A 142 9.29 6.71 2.18
CA TYR A 142 10.44 7.17 1.43
C TYR A 142 11.62 6.19 1.52
N TYR A 143 12.05 5.82 2.74
CA TYR A 143 13.19 4.92 2.94
C TYR A 143 12.89 3.49 2.53
N PHE A 144 11.65 3.01 2.65
CA PHE A 144 11.28 1.68 2.22
C PHE A 144 11.21 1.58 0.69
N TRP A 145 10.39 2.38 0.04
CA TRP A 145 10.14 2.25 -1.40
C TRP A 145 11.37 2.48 -2.26
N ARG A 146 12.24 3.41 -1.89
CA ARG A 146 13.48 3.68 -2.63
C ARG A 146 14.51 2.55 -2.60
N LYS A 147 14.36 1.57 -1.75
CA LYS A 147 15.19 0.35 -1.80
C LYS A 147 14.80 -0.57 -2.94
N TYR A 148 13.53 -0.59 -3.32
CA TYR A 148 12.97 -1.59 -4.23
C TYR A 148 12.47 -0.99 -5.54
N PHE A 149 12.17 0.29 -5.57
CA PHE A 149 11.63 1.00 -6.73
C PHE A 149 12.56 2.12 -7.20
N LYS A 150 12.55 2.36 -8.53
CA LYS A 150 13.24 3.51 -9.12
C LYS A 150 12.23 4.64 -9.31
N PRO A 151 12.48 5.85 -8.81
CA PRO A 151 11.60 6.98 -9.05
C PRO A 151 11.62 7.34 -10.54
N TYR A 152 10.44 7.62 -11.10
CA TYR A 152 10.31 8.05 -12.48
C TYR A 152 9.33 9.21 -12.69
N THR A 153 8.44 9.47 -11.73
CA THR A 153 7.56 10.64 -11.71
C THR A 153 7.68 11.38 -10.38
N CYS A 154 7.38 12.66 -10.39
CA CYS A 154 7.27 13.49 -9.19
C CYS A 154 6.15 14.50 -9.40
N SER A 155 5.14 14.48 -8.54
CA SER A 155 4.06 15.46 -8.52
C SER A 155 4.32 16.50 -7.43
N VAL A 156 4.00 17.74 -7.70
CA VAL A 156 4.11 18.85 -6.75
C VAL A 156 2.77 19.57 -6.66
N THR A 157 2.39 19.97 -5.46
CA THR A 157 1.16 20.74 -5.21
C THR A 157 1.49 22.04 -4.47
N ARG A 158 0.64 23.04 -4.66
CA ARG A 158 0.71 24.30 -3.92
C ARG A 158 -0.67 24.66 -3.42
N ARG A 159 -0.79 24.91 -2.12
CA ARG A 159 -2.00 25.49 -1.54
C ARG A 159 -2.15 26.93 -2.00
N ILE A 160 -3.35 27.33 -2.34
CA ILE A 160 -3.69 28.68 -2.80
C ILE A 160 -4.74 29.36 -1.89
N ASP A 161 -5.24 28.66 -0.89
CA ASP A 161 -6.28 29.10 0.05
C ASP A 161 -5.77 29.93 1.25
N GLY A 162 -4.53 30.42 1.19
CA GLY A 162 -3.91 31.24 2.22
C GLY A 162 -3.55 30.51 3.51
N GLY A 163 -3.71 29.20 3.57
CA GLY A 163 -3.26 28.37 4.71
C GLY A 163 -4.18 28.40 5.92
N GLU A 164 -5.44 28.79 5.77
CA GLU A 164 -6.40 28.63 6.85
C GLU A 164 -6.65 27.12 7.08
N ASP A 165 -6.13 26.62 8.20
CA ASP A 165 -6.33 25.27 8.66
C ASP A 165 -7.81 25.07 8.98
N ARG A 166 -8.50 24.35 8.10
CA ARG A 166 -9.78 23.76 8.44
C ARG A 166 -9.48 22.43 9.13
N CYS A 167 -9.22 22.53 10.43
CA CYS A 167 -9.31 21.38 11.33
C CYS A 167 -10.75 20.87 11.41
#